data_b031dd0a4ccf15edfd2c1a11157444bb
#
_entry.id   b031dd0a4ccf15edfd2c1a11157444bb
#
_cell.length_a   1.000
_cell.length_b   1.000
_cell.length_c   1.000
_cell.angle_alpha   90.00
_cell.angle_beta   90.00
_cell.angle_gamma   90.00
#
_symmetry.space_group_name_H-M   'P 1'
#
loop_
_entity.id
_entity.type
_entity.pdbx_description
1 polymer ?
#
loop_
_entity_poly.entity_id
_entity_poly.type
_entity_poly.pdbx_seq_one_letter_code
_entity_poly.pdbx_strand_id
1 'polypeptide(L)'
;GYGAEPSRSYPVILAGLTSFNVINAGLSAEDTRGALRRLKTDVLDREPVMVIVEFGGNDLLSKIPFEETVKNMREIIDNIQESGAMAAVVDISVDLLMEEYGQAFRSLCREKGAIFIRDVMDGLITDPSLKSDYLHPNSYGYRIMAHRIYRAVMPYLNRNLIARDIAVGRPR
;
A
#
# COMPACT_ATOMS: atom_id res chain seq x y z
N GLY A 1 6.90 -0.78 -8.16
CA GLY A 1 7.81 -1.73 -8.76
C GLY A 1 8.90 -1.11 -9.62
N TYR A 2 9.13 0.22 -9.51
CA TYR A 2 10.23 0.91 -10.19
C TYR A 2 11.58 0.29 -9.80
N GLY A 3 12.51 0.16 -10.76
CA GLY A 3 13.83 -0.44 -10.50
C GLY A 3 13.87 -1.98 -10.56
N ALA A 4 12.75 -2.63 -10.86
CA ALA A 4 12.69 -4.07 -11.10
C ALA A 4 12.00 -4.40 -12.43
N GLU A 5 12.22 -5.60 -12.93
CA GLU A 5 11.45 -6.18 -14.02
C GLU A 5 9.95 -6.13 -13.68
N PRO A 6 9.05 -5.76 -14.61
CA PRO A 6 7.60 -5.68 -14.32
C PRO A 6 7.03 -6.95 -13.71
N SER A 7 7.49 -8.13 -14.16
CA SER A 7 7.11 -9.45 -13.65
C SER A 7 7.61 -9.73 -12.22
N ARG A 8 8.50 -8.90 -11.69
CA ARG A 8 9.12 -9.02 -10.37
C ARG A 8 8.78 -7.85 -9.45
N SER A 9 7.80 -7.04 -9.83
CA SER A 9 7.24 -6.01 -8.95
C SER A 9 6.50 -6.66 -7.76
N TYR A 10 6.46 -5.98 -6.62
CA TYR A 10 5.82 -6.58 -5.43
C TYR A 10 4.34 -6.94 -5.63
N PRO A 11 3.52 -6.19 -6.39
CA PRO A 11 2.12 -6.61 -6.63
C PRO A 11 2.02 -7.93 -7.39
N VAL A 12 2.90 -8.18 -8.36
CA VAL A 12 2.94 -9.46 -9.10
C VAL A 12 3.37 -10.61 -8.19
N ILE A 13 4.38 -10.39 -7.35
CA ILE A 13 4.82 -11.39 -6.38
C ILE A 13 3.72 -11.65 -5.35
N LEU A 14 3.06 -10.60 -4.86
CA LEU A 14 1.94 -10.71 -3.93
C LEU A 14 0.78 -11.53 -4.54
N ALA A 15 0.49 -11.35 -5.83
CA ALA A 15 -0.49 -12.16 -6.54
C ALA A 15 -0.17 -13.66 -6.52
N GLY A 16 1.12 -14.01 -6.58
CA GLY A 16 1.57 -15.41 -6.47
C GLY A 16 1.55 -15.98 -5.06
N LEU A 17 1.47 -15.14 -4.03
CA LEU A 17 1.45 -15.54 -2.62
C LEU A 17 0.03 -15.76 -2.07
N THR A 18 -0.98 -15.27 -2.75
CA THR A 18 -2.36 -15.28 -2.28
C THR A 18 -3.31 -15.90 -3.32
N SER A 19 -4.45 -16.40 -2.88
CA SER A 19 -5.55 -16.81 -3.76
C SER A 19 -6.44 -15.65 -4.22
N PHE A 20 -6.20 -14.44 -3.71
CA PHE A 20 -6.93 -13.24 -4.14
C PHE A 20 -6.42 -12.73 -5.48
N ASN A 21 -7.32 -12.20 -6.30
CA ASN A 21 -6.92 -11.45 -7.49
C ASN A 21 -6.28 -10.12 -7.06
N VAL A 22 -5.01 -9.93 -7.41
CA VAL A 22 -4.26 -8.71 -7.11
C VAL A 22 -4.14 -7.89 -8.39
N ILE A 23 -4.70 -6.68 -8.36
CA ILE A 23 -4.64 -5.73 -9.48
C ILE A 23 -3.63 -4.64 -9.13
N ASN A 24 -2.62 -4.48 -9.97
CA ASN A 24 -1.67 -3.39 -9.83
C ASN A 24 -2.25 -2.12 -10.50
N ALA A 25 -2.69 -1.18 -9.68
CA ALA A 25 -3.17 0.14 -10.12
C ALA A 25 -2.11 1.25 -9.88
N GLY A 26 -0.89 0.89 -9.45
CA GLY A 26 0.18 1.86 -9.19
C GLY A 26 0.75 2.46 -10.47
N LEU A 27 0.98 3.76 -10.46
CA LEU A 27 1.70 4.49 -11.50
C LEU A 27 3.01 5.04 -10.93
N SER A 28 4.08 4.90 -11.71
CA SER A 28 5.39 5.43 -11.31
C SER A 28 5.37 6.96 -11.27
N ALA A 29 6.08 7.55 -10.32
CA ALA A 29 6.17 9.00 -10.11
C ALA A 29 4.84 9.70 -9.77
N GLU A 30 3.79 8.96 -9.43
CA GLU A 30 2.51 9.55 -9.04
C GLU A 30 2.51 10.00 -7.58
N ASP A 31 1.93 11.16 -7.33
CA ASP A 31 1.69 11.75 -6.01
C ASP A 31 0.24 11.52 -5.53
N THR A 32 -0.07 11.96 -4.30
CA THR A 32 -1.41 11.81 -3.73
C THR A 32 -2.50 12.58 -4.48
N ARG A 33 -2.16 13.70 -5.14
CA ARG A 33 -3.11 14.46 -5.99
C ARG A 33 -3.52 13.64 -7.21
N GLY A 34 -2.54 12.97 -7.84
CA GLY A 34 -2.77 12.07 -8.97
C GLY A 34 -3.64 10.88 -8.56
N ALA A 35 -3.30 10.27 -7.43
CA ALA A 35 -4.05 9.17 -6.87
C ALA A 35 -5.53 9.51 -6.66
N LEU A 36 -5.84 10.65 -6.04
CA LEU A 36 -7.23 11.09 -5.81
C LEU A 36 -8.02 11.25 -7.10
N ARG A 37 -7.41 11.82 -8.15
CA ARG A 37 -8.12 12.05 -9.44
C ARG A 37 -8.60 10.77 -10.10
N ARG A 38 -7.88 9.65 -9.92
CA ARG A 38 -8.20 8.38 -10.58
C ARG A 38 -8.66 7.27 -9.64
N LEU A 39 -8.67 7.52 -8.32
CA LEU A 39 -9.03 6.53 -7.31
C LEU A 39 -10.35 5.81 -7.63
N LYS A 40 -11.37 6.59 -7.98
CA LYS A 40 -12.68 6.03 -8.31
C LYS A 40 -12.60 5.10 -9.52
N THR A 41 -12.15 5.61 -10.66
CA THR A 41 -12.21 4.89 -11.94
C THR A 41 -11.24 3.73 -12.04
N ASP A 42 -10.04 3.88 -11.48
CA ASP A 42 -8.98 2.89 -11.65
C ASP A 42 -8.94 1.85 -10.52
N VAL A 43 -9.57 2.17 -9.38
CA VAL A 43 -9.52 1.32 -8.19
C VAL A 43 -10.91 0.96 -7.69
N LEU A 44 -11.73 1.94 -7.29
CA LEU A 44 -12.98 1.65 -6.57
C LEU A 44 -14.06 1.04 -7.46
N ASP A 45 -14.15 1.42 -8.72
CA ASP A 45 -15.09 0.84 -9.71
C ASP A 45 -14.80 -0.65 -10.00
N ARG A 46 -13.70 -1.19 -9.49
CA ARG A 46 -13.35 -2.62 -9.54
C ARG A 46 -13.82 -3.40 -8.32
N GLU A 47 -14.53 -2.77 -7.40
CA GLU A 47 -15.11 -3.36 -6.18
C GLU A 47 -14.07 -4.13 -5.34
N PRO A 48 -12.93 -3.52 -4.97
CA PRO A 48 -11.89 -4.20 -4.22
C PRO A 48 -12.36 -4.59 -2.81
N VAL A 49 -11.87 -5.71 -2.30
CA VAL A 49 -12.03 -6.08 -0.88
C VAL A 49 -11.08 -5.30 0.00
N MET A 50 -9.90 -4.99 -0.54
CA MET A 50 -8.84 -4.22 0.13
C MET A 50 -8.08 -3.41 -0.90
N VAL A 51 -7.69 -2.19 -0.52
CA VAL A 51 -6.78 -1.35 -1.29
C VAL A 51 -5.50 -1.14 -0.48
N ILE A 52 -4.36 -1.50 -1.06
CA ILE A 52 -3.04 -1.24 -0.50
C ILE A 52 -2.56 0.09 -1.08
N VAL A 53 -2.33 1.06 -0.20
CA VAL A 53 -1.97 2.45 -0.54
C VAL A 53 -0.51 2.68 -0.21
N GLU A 54 0.26 3.17 -1.20
CA GLU A 54 1.69 3.45 -1.08
C GLU A 54 2.00 4.80 -1.73
N PHE A 55 1.95 5.87 -0.94
CA PHE A 55 2.19 7.25 -1.37
C PHE A 55 3.03 8.02 -0.35
N GLY A 56 3.45 9.24 -0.72
CA GLY A 56 4.20 10.18 0.12
C GLY A 56 5.61 10.45 -0.40
N GLY A 57 6.30 9.46 -0.97
CA GLY A 57 7.64 9.65 -1.52
C GLY A 57 7.67 10.65 -2.67
N ASN A 58 6.75 10.51 -3.63
CA ASN A 58 6.65 11.47 -4.75
C ASN A 58 6.07 12.81 -4.33
N ASP A 59 5.25 12.87 -3.29
CA ASP A 59 4.78 14.12 -2.70
C ASP A 59 5.95 14.92 -2.16
N LEU A 60 6.85 14.28 -1.40
CA LEU A 60 8.08 14.91 -0.90
C LEU A 60 8.98 15.40 -2.05
N LEU A 61 9.24 14.55 -3.04
CA LEU A 61 10.09 14.89 -4.19
C LEU A 61 9.49 16.04 -5.02
N SER A 62 8.18 16.08 -5.16
CA SER A 62 7.44 17.12 -5.88
C SER A 62 7.18 18.37 -5.03
N LYS A 63 7.69 18.40 -3.78
CA LYS A 63 7.50 19.51 -2.83
C LYS A 63 6.04 19.86 -2.56
N ILE A 64 5.17 18.84 -2.56
CA ILE A 64 3.79 19.02 -2.09
C ILE A 64 3.85 19.30 -0.58
N PRO A 65 3.13 20.32 -0.08
CA PRO A 65 3.09 20.60 1.35
C PRO A 65 2.69 19.36 2.16
N PHE A 66 3.41 19.10 3.26
CA PHE A 66 3.18 17.93 4.11
C PHE A 66 1.71 17.80 4.55
N GLU A 67 1.10 18.90 4.99
CA GLU A 67 -0.29 18.93 5.44
C GLU A 67 -1.26 18.58 4.30
N GLU A 68 -0.92 18.94 3.07
CA GLU A 68 -1.71 18.58 1.89
C GLU A 68 -1.60 17.09 1.61
N THR A 69 -0.40 16.50 1.70
CA THR A 69 -0.20 15.07 1.55
C THR A 69 -1.00 14.28 2.59
N VAL A 70 -0.96 14.71 3.87
CA VAL A 70 -1.73 14.08 4.95
C VAL A 70 -3.24 14.22 4.71
N LYS A 71 -3.70 15.39 4.26
CA LYS A 71 -5.10 15.61 3.88
C LYS A 71 -5.52 14.69 2.73
N ASN A 72 -4.71 14.60 1.68
CA ASN A 72 -4.99 13.74 0.53
C ASN A 72 -5.02 12.26 0.93
N MET A 73 -4.11 11.81 1.79
CA MET A 73 -4.11 10.45 2.32
C MET A 73 -5.36 10.16 3.16
N ARG A 74 -5.83 11.12 3.94
CA ARG A 74 -7.10 11.02 4.67
C ARG A 74 -8.27 10.79 3.71
N GLU A 75 -8.38 11.61 2.67
CA GLU A 75 -9.43 11.52 1.66
C GLU A 75 -9.36 10.20 0.89
N ILE A 76 -8.16 9.72 0.55
CA ILE A 76 -7.97 8.40 -0.07
C ILE A 76 -8.51 7.28 0.83
N ILE A 77 -8.16 7.29 2.13
CA ILE A 77 -8.61 6.28 3.09
C ILE A 77 -10.14 6.34 3.24
N ASP A 78 -10.71 7.53 3.37
CA ASP A 78 -12.15 7.73 3.52
C ASP A 78 -12.91 7.17 2.30
N ASN A 79 -12.51 7.55 1.09
CA ASN A 79 -13.13 7.06 -0.14
C ASN A 79 -13.04 5.53 -0.27
N ILE A 80 -11.91 4.92 0.10
CA ILE A 80 -11.75 3.47 0.11
C ILE A 80 -12.74 2.82 1.09
N GLN A 81 -12.82 3.33 2.30
CA GLN A 81 -13.70 2.77 3.34
C GLN A 81 -15.18 3.00 3.02
N GLU A 82 -15.55 4.15 2.47
CA GLU A 82 -16.91 4.46 1.99
C GLU A 82 -17.34 3.53 0.86
N SER A 83 -16.41 3.03 0.03
CA SER A 83 -16.71 2.00 -0.99
C SER A 83 -16.94 0.60 -0.41
N GLY A 84 -16.74 0.41 0.91
CA GLY A 84 -16.84 -0.89 1.58
C GLY A 84 -15.56 -1.71 1.55
N ALA A 85 -14.45 -1.16 1.04
CA ALA A 85 -13.15 -1.81 1.02
C ALA A 85 -12.33 -1.53 2.30
N MET A 86 -11.42 -2.43 2.64
CA MET A 86 -10.42 -2.17 3.68
C MET A 86 -9.28 -1.32 3.11
N ALA A 87 -8.87 -0.26 3.82
CA ALA A 87 -7.68 0.51 3.49
C ALA A 87 -6.47 -0.04 4.25
N ALA A 88 -5.35 -0.27 3.54
CA ALA A 88 -4.08 -0.68 4.11
C ALA A 88 -2.97 0.24 3.59
N VAL A 89 -2.34 1.01 4.46
CA VAL A 89 -1.30 1.99 4.12
C VAL A 89 0.06 1.41 4.39
N VAL A 90 0.93 1.43 3.38
CA VAL A 90 2.31 0.97 3.48
C VAL A 90 3.16 2.08 4.07
N ASP A 91 3.92 1.74 5.11
CA ASP A 91 4.96 2.62 5.65
C ASP A 91 6.18 2.57 4.70
N ILE A 92 6.43 3.68 4.03
CA ILE A 92 7.57 3.85 3.12
C ILE A 92 8.69 4.69 3.75
N SER A 93 8.60 5.00 5.04
CA SER A 93 9.64 5.75 5.73
C SER A 93 10.95 4.93 5.75
N VAL A 94 12.00 5.50 5.17
CA VAL A 94 13.31 4.83 5.01
C VAL A 94 14.41 5.50 5.84
N ASP A 95 14.20 6.73 6.26
CA ASP A 95 15.14 7.53 7.06
C ASP A 95 14.42 8.70 7.75
N LEU A 96 15.22 9.59 8.37
CA LEU A 96 14.71 10.77 9.07
C LEU A 96 13.87 11.71 8.19
N LEU A 97 14.11 11.77 6.88
CA LEU A 97 13.37 12.63 5.96
C LEU A 97 11.91 12.19 5.80
N MET A 98 11.65 10.90 5.90
CA MET A 98 10.31 10.32 5.75
C MET A 98 9.65 9.96 7.08
N GLU A 99 10.34 10.13 8.21
CA GLU A 99 9.83 9.74 9.52
C GLU A 99 8.54 10.51 9.89
N GLU A 100 8.46 11.78 9.56
CA GLU A 100 7.26 12.60 9.79
C GLU A 100 6.05 12.06 9.04
N TYR A 101 6.23 11.64 7.78
CA TYR A 101 5.18 10.99 6.98
C TYR A 101 4.74 9.66 7.60
N GLY A 102 5.69 8.80 8.01
CA GLY A 102 5.39 7.54 8.68
C GLY A 102 4.59 7.73 9.97
N GLN A 103 4.96 8.70 10.81
CA GLN A 103 4.25 9.03 12.04
C GLN A 103 2.84 9.56 11.77
N ALA A 104 2.69 10.47 10.79
CA ALA A 104 1.39 11.02 10.40
C ALA A 104 0.47 9.93 9.83
N PHE A 105 0.96 9.08 8.93
CA PHE A 105 0.17 8.01 8.33
C PHE A 105 -0.22 6.93 9.35
N ARG A 106 0.67 6.60 10.30
CA ARG A 106 0.34 5.73 11.42
C ARG A 106 -0.79 6.30 12.27
N SER A 107 -0.71 7.60 12.59
CA SER A 107 -1.73 8.28 13.39
C SER A 107 -3.06 8.32 12.66
N LEU A 108 -3.03 8.63 11.36
CA LEU A 108 -4.19 8.64 10.49
C LEU A 108 -4.85 7.26 10.38
N CYS A 109 -4.06 6.20 10.17
CA CYS A 109 -4.58 4.85 10.12
C CYS A 109 -5.26 4.45 11.45
N ARG A 110 -4.67 4.80 12.59
CA ARG A 110 -5.27 4.55 13.90
C ARG A 110 -6.59 5.31 14.08
N GLU A 111 -6.65 6.57 13.67
CA GLU A 111 -7.86 7.41 13.72
C GLU A 111 -8.99 6.80 12.86
N LYS A 112 -8.65 6.35 11.65
CA LYS A 112 -9.60 5.86 10.66
C LYS A 112 -9.91 4.35 10.78
N GLY A 113 -9.22 3.62 11.64
CA GLY A 113 -9.33 2.15 11.69
C GLY A 113 -8.76 1.46 10.46
N ALA A 114 -7.87 2.13 9.71
CA ALA A 114 -7.16 1.54 8.58
C ALA A 114 -5.96 0.70 9.04
N ILE A 115 -5.51 -0.22 8.18
CA ILE A 115 -4.36 -1.07 8.46
C ILE A 115 -3.09 -0.27 8.15
N PHE A 116 -2.17 -0.17 9.11
CA PHE A 116 -0.84 0.39 8.88
C PHE A 116 0.18 -0.74 8.74
N ILE A 117 0.80 -0.86 7.57
CA ILE A 117 1.79 -1.89 7.25
C ILE A 117 3.17 -1.29 7.47
N ARG A 118 3.71 -1.52 8.66
CA ARG A 118 5.01 -0.99 9.08
C ARG A 118 6.18 -1.89 8.65
N ASP A 119 7.38 -1.35 8.75
CA ASP A 119 8.66 -2.04 8.59
C ASP A 119 8.84 -2.68 7.19
N VAL A 120 8.09 -2.19 6.18
CA VAL A 120 8.11 -2.77 4.84
C VAL A 120 9.44 -2.53 4.16
N MET A 121 10.03 -1.36 4.35
CA MET A 121 11.30 -0.94 3.75
C MET A 121 12.53 -1.23 4.62
N ASP A 122 12.34 -1.75 5.83
CA ASP A 122 13.44 -1.97 6.77
C ASP A 122 14.53 -2.88 6.16
N GLY A 123 15.78 -2.39 6.18
CA GLY A 123 16.95 -3.06 5.62
C GLY A 123 17.02 -3.10 4.09
N LEU A 124 15.95 -2.72 3.35
CA LEU A 124 15.94 -2.83 1.88
C LEU A 124 16.81 -1.78 1.19
N ILE A 125 16.83 -0.57 1.72
CA ILE A 125 17.56 0.55 1.11
C ILE A 125 18.99 0.67 1.65
N THR A 126 19.25 0.13 2.83
CA THR A 126 20.58 0.13 3.43
C THR A 126 21.48 -1.00 2.89
N ASP A 127 20.89 -2.09 2.40
CA ASP A 127 21.63 -3.20 1.77
C ASP A 127 21.77 -2.98 0.26
N PRO A 128 23.01 -2.79 -0.26
CA PRO A 128 23.24 -2.59 -1.70
C PRO A 128 22.76 -3.74 -2.58
N SER A 129 22.67 -4.97 -2.06
CA SER A 129 22.22 -6.14 -2.81
C SER A 129 20.69 -6.19 -3.02
N LEU A 130 19.93 -5.37 -2.29
CA LEU A 130 18.47 -5.37 -2.29
C LEU A 130 17.85 -4.13 -2.98
N LYS A 131 18.67 -3.21 -3.46
CA LYS A 131 18.22 -1.96 -4.08
C LYS A 131 18.69 -1.80 -5.53
N SER A 132 17.96 -1.03 -6.31
CA SER A 132 18.31 -0.66 -7.69
C SER A 132 18.95 0.73 -7.76
N ASP A 133 18.57 1.61 -6.83
CA ASP A 133 19.10 2.97 -6.67
C ASP A 133 19.03 3.41 -5.19
N TYR A 134 19.09 4.70 -4.93
CA TYR A 134 19.09 5.23 -3.55
C TYR A 134 17.74 5.10 -2.83
N LEU A 135 16.64 4.92 -3.56
CA LEU A 135 15.27 4.96 -3.01
C LEU A 135 14.47 3.69 -3.26
N HIS A 136 14.83 2.91 -4.30
CA HIS A 136 13.99 1.84 -4.76
C HIS A 136 14.63 0.46 -4.56
N PRO A 137 13.86 -0.52 -4.06
CA PRO A 137 14.27 -1.91 -4.05
C PRO A 137 14.50 -2.45 -5.47
N ASN A 138 15.40 -3.41 -5.61
CA ASN A 138 15.48 -4.25 -6.81
C ASN A 138 14.51 -5.44 -6.70
N SER A 139 14.56 -6.37 -7.66
CA SER A 139 13.69 -7.55 -7.68
C SER A 139 13.76 -8.41 -6.39
N TYR A 140 14.92 -8.49 -5.75
CA TYR A 140 15.07 -9.21 -4.47
C TYR A 140 14.44 -8.43 -3.32
N GLY A 141 14.67 -7.12 -3.27
CA GLY A 141 14.04 -6.23 -2.28
C GLY A 141 12.52 -6.25 -2.41
N TYR A 142 11.97 -6.18 -3.62
CA TYR A 142 10.52 -6.27 -3.83
C TYR A 142 9.93 -7.63 -3.44
N ARG A 143 10.69 -8.69 -3.55
CA ARG A 143 10.25 -9.99 -3.03
C ARG A 143 10.10 -9.98 -1.51
N ILE A 144 11.06 -9.40 -0.79
CA ILE A 144 10.98 -9.25 0.67
C ILE A 144 9.79 -8.35 1.03
N MET A 145 9.63 -7.21 0.35
CA MET A 145 8.52 -6.29 0.53
C MET A 145 7.15 -7.00 0.35
N ALA A 146 6.99 -7.78 -0.73
CA ALA A 146 5.77 -8.54 -0.99
C ALA A 146 5.44 -9.52 0.16
N HIS A 147 6.43 -10.23 0.69
CA HIS A 147 6.23 -11.13 1.83
C HIS A 147 5.86 -10.40 3.12
N ARG A 148 6.43 -9.22 3.38
CA ARG A 148 6.08 -8.38 4.53
C ARG A 148 4.64 -7.89 4.42
N ILE A 149 4.25 -7.36 3.26
CA ILE A 149 2.88 -6.93 2.98
C ILE A 149 1.91 -8.12 3.13
N TYR A 150 2.21 -9.26 2.50
CA TYR A 150 1.40 -10.48 2.61
C TYR A 150 1.11 -10.85 4.07
N ARG A 151 2.14 -10.93 4.91
CA ARG A 151 2.00 -11.27 6.33
C ARG A 151 1.13 -10.26 7.09
N ALA A 152 1.21 -8.98 6.74
CA ALA A 152 0.45 -7.93 7.39
C ALA A 152 -1.03 -7.95 7.02
N VAL A 153 -1.37 -8.23 5.75
CA VAL A 153 -2.76 -8.10 5.26
C VAL A 153 -3.58 -9.38 5.34
N MET A 154 -2.95 -10.56 5.26
CA MET A 154 -3.67 -11.85 5.23
C MET A 154 -4.56 -12.11 6.45
N PRO A 155 -4.19 -11.76 7.69
CA PRO A 155 -5.10 -11.93 8.83
C PRO A 155 -6.44 -11.20 8.68
N TYR A 156 -6.42 -10.02 8.05
CA TYR A 156 -7.63 -9.22 7.79
C TYR A 156 -8.45 -9.79 6.64
N LEU A 157 -7.78 -10.17 5.54
CA LEU A 157 -8.44 -10.78 4.39
C LEU A 157 -9.12 -12.09 4.76
N ASN A 158 -8.47 -12.95 5.54
CA ASN A 158 -9.05 -14.22 6.00
C ASN A 158 -10.26 -14.00 6.92
N ARG A 159 -10.22 -13.03 7.84
CA ARG A 159 -11.37 -12.68 8.67
C ARG A 159 -12.54 -12.16 7.84
N ASN A 160 -12.28 -11.35 6.82
CA ASN A 160 -13.31 -10.84 5.93
C ASN A 160 -13.98 -11.97 5.14
N LEU A 161 -13.21 -12.92 4.62
CA LEU A 161 -13.77 -14.11 3.94
C LEU A 161 -14.68 -14.91 4.87
N ILE A 162 -14.23 -15.21 6.08
CA ILE A 162 -15.03 -15.95 7.07
C ILE A 162 -16.33 -15.21 7.37
N ALA A 163 -16.28 -13.91 7.58
CA ALA A 163 -17.46 -13.09 7.84
C ALA A 163 -18.46 -13.12 6.68
N ARG A 164 -17.97 -13.04 5.43
CA ARG A 164 -18.81 -13.15 4.22
C ARG A 164 -19.42 -14.53 4.07
N ASP A 165 -18.67 -15.61 4.29
CA ASP A 165 -19.18 -16.98 4.21
C ASP A 165 -20.29 -17.23 5.25
N ILE A 166 -20.12 -16.73 6.46
CA ILE A 166 -21.16 -16.78 7.51
C ILE A 166 -22.40 -16.00 7.07
N ALA A 167 -22.23 -14.79 6.53
CA ALA A 167 -23.34 -13.93 6.12
C ALA A 167 -24.16 -14.52 4.96
N VAL A 168 -23.54 -15.31 4.06
CA VAL A 168 -24.23 -15.98 2.95
C VAL A 168 -24.59 -17.43 3.23
N GLY A 169 -24.39 -17.91 4.47
CA GLY A 169 -24.79 -19.27 4.90
C GLY A 169 -24.02 -20.41 4.21
N ARG A 170 -22.80 -20.17 3.72
CA ARG A 170 -21.94 -21.20 3.18
C ARG A 170 -21.32 -22.03 4.30
N PRO A 171 -21.51 -23.36 4.35
CA PRO A 171 -20.83 -24.23 5.30
C PRO A 171 -19.33 -24.27 4.99
N ARG A 172 -18.52 -24.47 6.03
CA ARG A 172 -17.07 -24.69 5.91
C ARG A 172 -16.77 -26.05 5.30
#